data_7eb12d03450d212a68485a33090f84bb
#
_entry.id   7eb12d03450d212a68485a33090f84bb
#
_cell.length_a   1.000
_cell.length_b   1.000
_cell.length_c   1.000
_cell.angle_alpha   90.00
_cell.angle_beta   90.00
_cell.angle_gamma   90.00
#
_symmetry.space_group_name_H-M   'P 1'
#
loop_
_entity.id
_entity.type
_entity.pdbx_description
1 polymer ?
#
loop_
_entity_poly.entity_id
_entity_poly.type
_entity_poly.pdbx_seq_one_letter_code
_entity_poly.pdbx_strand_id
1 'polypeptide(L)'
;MSGNLERYRAGIEAWNRRDLVAVLEQTAPDFEFNTAGLFPGLKPSYQGREGLVEFWNAFVEAPWALLQVEIDHLRELDDGRVLALLTFTGKGRETGLEVTVQYAHLCTFEGDQVARIDGFADWDEAREAAGIAD
;
A
#
# COMPACT_ATOMS: atom_id res chain seq x y z
N MET A 1 15.13 -1.49 17.66
CA MET A 1 14.01 -1.75 16.75
C MET A 1 13.35 -0.45 16.36
N SER A 2 13.08 -0.29 15.08
CA SER A 2 12.52 0.96 14.57
C SER A 2 11.02 1.12 14.81
N GLY A 3 10.29 0.02 14.97
CA GLY A 3 8.83 0.07 15.03
C GLY A 3 8.15 0.21 13.66
N ASN A 4 8.91 0.17 12.57
CA ASN A 4 8.34 0.34 11.23
C ASN A 4 7.42 -0.81 10.81
N LEU A 5 7.71 -2.04 11.25
CA LEU A 5 6.80 -3.15 10.99
C LEU A 5 5.41 -2.90 11.59
N GLU A 6 5.39 -2.43 12.83
CA GLU A 6 4.13 -2.13 13.51
C GLU A 6 3.41 -0.96 12.88
N ARG A 7 4.16 0.06 12.45
CA ARG A 7 3.59 1.21 11.76
C ARG A 7 2.94 0.78 10.44
N TYR A 8 3.61 -0.10 9.72
CA TYR A 8 3.05 -0.59 8.46
C TYR A 8 1.76 -1.38 8.71
N ARG A 9 1.77 -2.28 9.72
CA ARG A 9 0.56 -3.04 10.07
C ARG A 9 -0.60 -2.11 10.45
N ALA A 10 -0.32 -1.09 11.24
CA ALA A 10 -1.34 -0.13 11.65
C ALA A 10 -1.92 0.61 10.44
N GLY A 11 -1.08 0.93 9.45
CA GLY A 11 -1.54 1.54 8.22
C GLY A 11 -2.48 0.65 7.42
N ILE A 12 -2.14 -0.63 7.30
CA ILE A 12 -3.01 -1.59 6.61
C ILE A 12 -4.33 -1.79 7.37
N GLU A 13 -4.28 -1.85 8.69
CA GLU A 13 -5.50 -1.96 9.50
C GLU A 13 -6.41 -0.73 9.30
N ALA A 14 -5.82 0.47 9.28
CA ALA A 14 -6.57 1.70 9.03
C ALA A 14 -7.19 1.68 7.62
N TRP A 15 -6.43 1.22 6.64
CA TRP A 15 -6.89 1.04 5.28
C TRP A 15 -8.11 0.11 5.25
N ASN A 16 -8.02 -1.05 5.91
CA ASN A 16 -9.09 -2.04 5.93
C ASN A 16 -10.35 -1.54 6.64
N ARG A 17 -10.18 -0.63 7.63
CA ARG A 17 -11.31 0.03 8.29
C ARG A 17 -11.87 1.19 7.48
N ARG A 18 -11.24 1.52 6.37
CA ARG A 18 -11.54 2.72 5.57
C ARG A 18 -11.44 4.00 6.41
N ASP A 19 -10.39 4.07 7.22
CA ASP A 19 -10.13 5.21 8.09
C ASP A 19 -9.08 6.11 7.45
N LEU A 20 -9.51 6.95 6.53
CA LEU A 20 -8.61 7.83 5.78
C LEU A 20 -7.84 8.80 6.70
N VAL A 21 -8.48 9.28 7.75
CA VAL A 21 -7.84 10.20 8.70
C VAL A 21 -6.62 9.54 9.33
N ALA A 22 -6.77 8.29 9.80
CA ALA A 22 -5.67 7.56 10.40
C ALA A 22 -4.54 7.31 9.39
N VAL A 23 -4.89 6.97 8.14
CA VAL A 23 -3.90 6.77 7.09
C VAL A 23 -3.12 8.07 6.83
N LEU A 24 -3.83 9.20 6.74
CA LEU A 24 -3.19 10.50 6.49
C LEU A 24 -2.27 10.92 7.63
N GLU A 25 -2.64 10.62 8.87
CA GLU A 25 -1.81 10.93 10.03
C GLU A 25 -0.46 10.23 10.00
N GLN A 26 -0.41 9.05 9.38
CA GLN A 26 0.81 8.26 9.26
C GLN A 26 1.61 8.60 7.99
N THR A 27 1.14 9.54 7.20
CA THR A 27 1.70 9.86 5.89
C THR A 27 2.48 11.17 5.94
N ALA A 28 3.73 11.12 5.45
CA ALA A 28 4.58 12.32 5.39
C ALA A 28 4.01 13.33 4.38
N PRO A 29 4.24 14.65 4.60
CA PRO A 29 3.72 15.67 3.69
C PRO A 29 4.20 15.54 2.24
N ASP A 30 5.41 15.00 2.05
CA ASP A 30 6.01 14.82 0.72
C ASP A 30 5.89 13.38 0.22
N PHE A 31 4.88 12.68 0.69
CA PHE A 31 4.61 11.28 0.34
C PHE A 31 4.56 11.05 -1.18
N GLU A 32 5.07 9.89 -1.59
CA GLU A 32 4.99 9.45 -2.98
C GLU A 32 4.53 8.01 -3.04
N PHE A 33 3.52 7.75 -3.85
CA PHE A 33 3.02 6.39 -4.07
C PHE A 33 3.16 6.05 -5.55
N ASN A 34 3.98 5.05 -5.85
CA ASN A 34 4.17 4.54 -7.20
C ASN A 34 3.37 3.25 -7.35
N THR A 35 2.37 3.28 -8.21
CA THR A 35 1.38 2.19 -8.31
C THR A 35 1.82 1.04 -9.21
N ALA A 36 2.87 1.23 -10.01
CA ALA A 36 3.38 0.23 -10.96
C ALA A 36 2.31 -0.28 -11.95
N GLY A 37 1.25 0.51 -12.15
CA GLY A 37 0.19 0.10 -13.08
C GLY A 37 -0.60 -1.11 -12.62
N LEU A 38 -0.66 -1.35 -11.30
CA LEU A 38 -1.32 -2.53 -10.72
C LEU A 38 -2.78 -2.67 -11.09
N PHE A 39 -3.47 -1.55 -11.25
CA PHE A 39 -4.89 -1.56 -11.57
C PHE A 39 -5.18 -0.58 -12.70
N PRO A 40 -6.06 -0.95 -13.65
CA PRO A 40 -6.45 -0.04 -14.72
C PRO A 40 -7.11 1.22 -14.16
N GLY A 41 -6.81 2.35 -14.78
CA GLY A 41 -7.39 3.63 -14.40
C GLY A 41 -6.64 4.38 -13.32
N LEU A 42 -5.66 3.76 -12.68
CA LEU A 42 -4.82 4.46 -11.71
C LEU A 42 -3.68 5.18 -12.41
N LYS A 43 -3.28 6.31 -11.84
CA LYS A 43 -2.08 7.02 -12.29
C LYS A 43 -0.85 6.21 -11.90
N PRO A 44 0.26 6.36 -12.64
CA PRO A 44 1.50 5.67 -12.25
C PRO A 44 2.07 6.18 -10.93
N SER A 45 1.75 7.41 -10.52
CA SER A 45 2.25 7.99 -9.28
C SER A 45 1.26 8.99 -8.70
N TYR A 46 1.20 9.02 -7.36
CA TYR A 46 0.42 10.00 -6.59
C TYR A 46 1.36 10.67 -5.60
N GLN A 47 1.24 12.00 -5.45
CA GLN A 47 2.19 12.76 -4.64
C GLN A 47 1.52 13.56 -3.55
N GLY A 48 2.15 13.58 -2.37
CA GLY A 48 1.69 14.31 -1.21
C GLY A 48 0.44 13.71 -0.60
N ARG A 49 -0.03 14.32 0.47
CA ARG A 49 -1.28 13.90 1.10
C ARG A 49 -2.47 14.10 0.18
N GLU A 50 -2.43 15.13 -0.65
CA GLU A 50 -3.47 15.37 -1.65
C GLU A 50 -3.54 14.23 -2.66
N GLY A 51 -2.37 13.74 -3.09
CA GLY A 51 -2.30 12.60 -4.00
C GLY A 51 -2.86 11.34 -3.36
N LEU A 52 -2.63 11.14 -2.07
CA LEU A 52 -3.19 10.01 -1.35
C LEU A 52 -4.72 10.09 -1.30
N VAL A 53 -5.27 11.26 -1.06
CA VAL A 53 -6.72 11.46 -1.06
C VAL A 53 -7.28 11.20 -2.47
N GLU A 54 -6.58 11.65 -3.49
CA GLU A 54 -6.97 11.40 -4.87
C GLU A 54 -7.03 9.90 -5.18
N PHE A 55 -5.99 9.17 -4.76
CA PHE A 55 -5.94 7.72 -4.91
C PHE A 55 -7.07 7.05 -4.14
N TRP A 56 -7.30 7.48 -2.90
CA TRP A 56 -8.36 6.94 -2.06
C TRP A 56 -9.73 7.07 -2.73
N ASN A 57 -10.04 8.25 -3.24
CA ASN A 57 -11.32 8.49 -3.90
C ASN A 57 -11.46 7.69 -5.19
N ALA A 58 -10.37 7.54 -5.94
CA ALA A 58 -10.41 6.83 -7.21
C ALA A 58 -10.48 5.32 -7.03
N PHE A 59 -9.83 4.78 -6.00
CA PHE A 59 -9.67 3.33 -5.87
C PHE A 59 -10.48 2.73 -4.73
N VAL A 60 -10.51 3.38 -3.57
CA VAL A 60 -11.12 2.77 -2.37
C VAL A 60 -12.62 3.01 -2.33
N GLU A 61 -13.05 4.26 -2.49
CA GLU A 61 -14.45 4.62 -2.28
C GLU A 61 -15.38 4.30 -3.44
N ALA A 62 -14.94 4.54 -4.67
CA ALA A 62 -15.84 4.46 -5.80
C ALA A 62 -16.11 3.05 -6.30
N PRO A 63 -15.09 2.23 -6.63
CA PRO A 63 -15.35 0.96 -7.34
C PRO A 63 -15.71 -0.22 -6.46
N TRP A 64 -15.45 -0.17 -5.16
CA TRP A 64 -15.51 -1.37 -4.33
C TRP A 64 -16.60 -1.30 -3.25
N ALA A 65 -17.44 -2.33 -3.21
CA ALA A 65 -18.36 -2.55 -2.09
C ALA A 65 -17.61 -3.17 -0.90
N LEU A 66 -16.60 -3.99 -1.19
CA LEU A 66 -15.74 -4.62 -0.19
C LEU A 66 -14.29 -4.50 -0.68
N LEU A 67 -13.39 -4.18 0.24
CA LEU A 67 -11.98 -4.08 -0.07
C LEU A 67 -11.18 -4.46 1.18
N GLN A 68 -10.33 -5.47 1.04
CA GLN A 68 -9.50 -5.97 2.13
C GLN A 68 -8.09 -6.24 1.64
N VAL A 69 -7.11 -5.88 2.45
CA VAL A 69 -5.72 -6.20 2.18
C VAL A 69 -5.23 -7.12 3.30
N GLU A 70 -4.65 -8.25 2.92
CA GLU A 70 -4.07 -9.20 3.84
C GLU A 70 -2.55 -9.17 3.70
N ILE A 71 -1.84 -9.14 4.83
CA ILE A 71 -0.39 -9.19 4.85
C ILE A 71 0.02 -10.65 4.92
N ASP A 72 0.65 -11.16 3.84
CA ASP A 72 1.13 -12.54 3.79
C ASP A 72 2.50 -12.67 4.40
N HIS A 73 3.40 -11.73 4.08
CA HIS A 73 4.75 -11.68 4.66
C HIS A 73 5.14 -10.24 4.88
N LEU A 74 5.88 -9.99 5.94
CA LEU A 74 6.34 -8.66 6.30
C LEU A 74 7.77 -8.74 6.80
N ARG A 75 8.63 -7.90 6.24
CA ARG A 75 10.06 -7.91 6.60
C ARG A 75 10.61 -6.50 6.64
N GLU A 76 11.30 -6.18 7.73
CA GLU A 76 12.03 -4.92 7.81
C GLU A 76 13.44 -5.14 7.26
N LEU A 77 13.89 -4.23 6.39
CA LEU A 77 15.22 -4.28 5.80
C LEU A 77 16.23 -3.58 6.70
N ASP A 78 17.52 -3.77 6.41
CA ASP A 78 18.60 -3.19 7.21
C ASP A 78 18.55 -1.66 7.28
N ASP A 79 18.01 -1.02 6.22
CA ASP A 79 17.90 0.43 6.16
C ASP A 79 16.57 0.96 6.72
N GLY A 80 15.76 0.09 7.30
CA GLY A 80 14.49 0.47 7.92
C GLY A 80 13.28 0.42 6.99
N ARG A 81 13.48 0.21 5.68
CA ARG A 81 12.35 0.03 4.77
C ARG A 81 11.63 -1.27 5.11
N VAL A 82 10.37 -1.34 4.74
CA VAL A 82 9.55 -2.53 4.99
C VAL A 82 9.10 -3.11 3.66
N LEU A 83 9.39 -4.39 3.46
CA LEU A 83 8.87 -5.16 2.34
C LEU A 83 7.62 -5.89 2.80
N ALA A 84 6.52 -5.70 2.09
CA ALA A 84 5.25 -6.35 2.38
C ALA A 84 4.79 -7.15 1.18
N LEU A 85 4.53 -8.43 1.37
CA LEU A 85 3.93 -9.28 0.35
C LEU A 85 2.45 -9.41 0.71
N LEU A 86 1.58 -9.01 -0.20
CA LEU A 86 0.19 -8.73 0.10
C LEU A 86 -0.77 -9.49 -0.81
N THR A 87 -1.98 -9.69 -0.31
CA THR A 87 -3.10 -10.18 -1.11
C THR A 87 -4.26 -9.20 -0.93
N PHE A 88 -4.76 -8.71 -2.06
CA PHE A 88 -5.91 -7.83 -2.11
C PHE A 88 -7.14 -8.62 -2.50
N THR A 89 -8.23 -8.44 -1.76
CA THR A 89 -9.54 -9.00 -2.14
C THR A 89 -10.53 -7.86 -2.22
N GLY A 90 -11.20 -7.75 -3.36
CA GLY A 90 -12.19 -6.71 -3.58
C GLY A 90 -13.45 -7.28 -4.23
N LYS A 91 -14.58 -6.65 -3.93
CA LYS A 91 -15.85 -6.96 -4.57
C LYS A 91 -16.38 -5.70 -5.21
N GLY A 92 -16.60 -5.75 -6.53
CA GLY A 92 -17.07 -4.59 -7.27
C GLY A 92 -18.45 -4.16 -6.81
N ARG A 93 -18.63 -2.83 -6.68
CA ARG A 93 -19.90 -2.28 -6.21
C ARG A 93 -21.02 -2.50 -7.20
N GLU A 94 -20.74 -2.31 -8.47
CA GLU A 94 -21.76 -2.44 -9.53
C GLU A 94 -21.90 -3.87 -10.04
N THR A 95 -20.79 -4.57 -10.19
CA THR A 95 -20.78 -5.91 -10.79
C THR A 95 -21.00 -7.03 -9.80
N GLY A 96 -20.66 -6.83 -8.52
CA GLY A 96 -20.67 -7.87 -7.52
C GLY A 96 -19.55 -8.91 -7.71
N LEU A 97 -18.69 -8.71 -8.70
CA LEU A 97 -17.61 -9.64 -8.96
C LEU A 97 -16.51 -9.51 -7.92
N GLU A 98 -15.99 -10.64 -7.48
CA GLU A 98 -14.89 -10.69 -6.52
C GLU A 98 -13.58 -10.91 -7.24
N VAL A 99 -12.55 -10.16 -6.87
CA VAL A 99 -11.20 -10.32 -7.42
C VAL A 99 -10.22 -10.50 -6.27
N THR A 100 -9.19 -11.31 -6.52
CA THR A 100 -8.10 -11.52 -5.58
C THR A 100 -6.80 -11.35 -6.34
N VAL A 101 -5.92 -10.49 -5.84
CA VAL A 101 -4.66 -10.15 -6.51
C VAL A 101 -3.52 -10.18 -5.51
N GLN A 102 -2.45 -10.89 -5.85
CA GLN A 102 -1.21 -10.81 -5.07
C GLN A 102 -0.38 -9.65 -5.61
N TYR A 103 0.21 -8.89 -4.71
CA TYR A 103 1.06 -7.76 -5.07
C TYR A 103 1.99 -7.48 -3.90
N ALA A 104 2.83 -6.48 -4.02
CA ALA A 104 3.78 -6.15 -2.96
C ALA A 104 4.01 -4.66 -2.85
N HIS A 105 4.42 -4.23 -1.68
CA HIS A 105 4.85 -2.86 -1.40
C HIS A 105 6.26 -2.85 -0.81
N LEU A 106 7.05 -1.89 -1.24
CA LEU A 106 8.29 -1.53 -0.56
C LEU A 106 8.06 -0.14 0.02
N CYS A 107 8.05 -0.07 1.34
CA CYS A 107 7.65 1.13 2.07
C CYS A 107 8.85 1.80 2.70
N THR A 108 9.02 3.10 2.44
CA THR A 108 10.09 3.91 3.00
C THR A 108 9.50 4.85 4.06
N PHE A 109 10.15 4.93 5.20
CA PHE A 109 9.72 5.76 6.32
C PHE A 109 10.62 6.96 6.49
N GLU A 110 10.04 8.06 6.96
CA GLU A 110 10.77 9.25 7.36
C GLU A 110 10.32 9.55 8.79
N GLY A 111 11.20 9.23 9.75
CA GLY A 111 10.80 9.24 11.14
C GLY A 111 9.74 8.17 11.39
N ASP A 112 8.59 8.57 11.90
CA ASP A 112 7.46 7.68 12.17
C ASP A 112 6.37 7.74 11.11
N GLN A 113 6.64 8.40 9.97
CA GLN A 113 5.67 8.55 8.90
C GLN A 113 6.10 7.85 7.63
N VAL A 114 5.13 7.40 6.85
CA VAL A 114 5.37 6.78 5.54
C VAL A 114 5.68 7.88 4.54
N ALA A 115 6.88 7.81 3.94
CA ALA A 115 7.33 8.81 2.97
C ALA A 115 7.20 8.33 1.53
N ARG A 116 7.24 7.01 1.31
CA ARG A 116 7.18 6.47 -0.04
C ARG A 116 6.69 5.03 -0.03
N ILE A 117 5.84 4.70 -0.98
CA ILE A 117 5.43 3.32 -1.23
C ILE A 117 5.66 3.03 -2.71
N ASP A 118 6.43 1.99 -2.99
CA ASP A 118 6.60 1.47 -4.34
C ASP A 118 5.81 0.18 -4.45
N GLY A 119 4.86 0.15 -5.39
CA GLY A 119 4.05 -1.04 -5.65
C GLY A 119 4.71 -1.94 -6.67
N PHE A 120 4.50 -3.24 -6.54
CA PHE A 120 5.00 -4.25 -7.46
C PHE A 120 3.89 -5.25 -7.76
N ALA A 121 3.75 -5.63 -9.03
CA ALA A 121 2.76 -6.62 -9.44
C ALA A 121 3.21 -8.05 -9.10
N ASP A 122 4.50 -8.23 -8.80
CA ASP A 122 5.12 -9.54 -8.63
C ASP A 122 5.97 -9.53 -7.35
N TRP A 123 5.77 -10.54 -6.51
CA TRP A 123 6.53 -10.66 -5.26
C TRP A 123 8.04 -10.80 -5.51
N ASP A 124 8.43 -11.49 -6.58
CA ASP A 124 9.85 -11.67 -6.91
C ASP A 124 10.50 -10.35 -7.31
N GLU A 125 9.79 -9.52 -8.09
CA GLU A 125 10.28 -8.18 -8.44
C GLU A 125 10.48 -7.33 -7.18
N ALA A 126 9.55 -7.42 -6.24
CA ALA A 126 9.66 -6.68 -4.98
C ALA A 126 10.87 -7.14 -4.16
N ARG A 127 11.12 -8.44 -4.11
CA ARG A 127 12.30 -8.97 -3.41
C ARG A 127 13.59 -8.49 -4.05
N GLU A 128 13.65 -8.48 -5.38
CA GLU A 128 14.82 -7.97 -6.09
C GLU A 128 15.04 -6.49 -5.79
N ALA A 129 13.97 -5.69 -5.82
CA ALA A 129 14.07 -4.26 -5.51
C ALA A 129 14.52 -4.03 -4.08
N ALA A 130 14.16 -4.92 -3.16
CA ALA A 130 14.55 -4.85 -1.76
C ALA A 130 15.96 -5.37 -1.51
N GLY A 131 16.59 -6.00 -2.50
CA GLY A 131 17.95 -6.54 -2.38
C GLY A 131 18.01 -7.86 -1.65
N ILE A 132 16.91 -8.61 -1.60
CA ILE A 132 16.89 -9.95 -0.97
C ILE A 132 16.64 -11.03 -2.02
N ALA A 133 17.37 -12.13 -1.88
CA ALA A 133 17.38 -13.16 -2.91
C ALA A 133 16.25 -14.18 -2.78
N ASP A 134 15.62 -14.28 -1.66
CA ASP A 134 14.59 -15.30 -1.43
C ASP A 134 13.34 -14.70 -0.84
#